data_6afe05d2f1bcfc26dc0f7a1d5edfa039
#
_entry.id   6afe05d2f1bcfc26dc0f7a1d5edfa039
#
_cell.length_a   1.000
_cell.length_b   1.000
_cell.length_c   1.000
_cell.angle_alpha   90.00
_cell.angle_beta   90.00
_cell.angle_gamma   90.00
#
_symmetry.space_group_name_H-M   'P 1'
#
loop_
_entity.id
_entity.type
_entity.pdbx_description
1 polymer ?
#
loop_
_entity_poly.entity_id
_entity_poly.type
_entity_poly.pdbx_seq_one_letter_code
_entity_poly.pdbx_strand_id
1 'polypeptide(L)'
;MNNNSKSIILFDSVSDYDDLDEIASKNKSKIISFNYDTHKILKDKKIHHEISDNYLSKKDLRTIQKTAYSISEWFNADVISKYIYYNGVNLGSLIQDELINILVNYIKKVFELFKISKEFTNSTFISSHTCCKIMKNFSKKINEFKNSSTENLQPFPLDSIKIKMKIGTKNHSMEFGISKNLFKKLKSVSEKSSKFLLSKNNSIGETSKNILIVEFNPIQYQSFFEQMPDSKLNFLIYNRRRPAFWNFQSYNLIKRSGCLAETENSLLDAKLKKIILNGKRQIEIKISDLFSKESFFKSFFSLEEISFWPTFKEFFQEYFRKRALEFIQEVELTKKLMEKYDFSSILILSEAGLHERIALQLAYQKQIPVCLVQHGINYNTKESYDMNVAKGALPIKSDYYLCWGRISGEYSKKMAIKSEKVHPIGSAVFDGVTFDEQKCSKKDHVLLATGSPTKEHASDLTVEIIEKNMDAVKKICQVVTKYNKKLIIKTHPSPDEFDPSFIAKQVNPEIKVIKEGRISPLIQSCDLLIINDLTSPILDAYILKKPVISLRVTDNGWGIPTAFKNNSCIVTDLEKFDDDLKNVLNNESVRNQLIIDGEKSSKEYLAYQNNGSNKLIAFLEELVN
;
A
#
# COMPACT_ATOMS: atom_id res chain seq x y z
N MET A 1 31.97 46.16 -3.62
CA MET A 1 30.73 45.44 -3.23
C MET A 1 31.08 43.97 -3.08
N ASN A 2 31.26 43.52 -1.85
CA ASN A 2 31.64 42.13 -1.57
C ASN A 2 30.47 41.21 -1.92
N ASN A 3 30.53 40.55 -3.07
CA ASN A 3 29.68 39.41 -3.40
C ASN A 3 30.09 38.22 -2.54
N ASN A 4 29.68 38.19 -1.28
CA ASN A 4 29.69 36.97 -0.49
C ASN A 4 28.64 36.05 -1.11
N SER A 5 29.06 35.16 -2.02
CA SER A 5 28.22 34.07 -2.50
C SER A 5 27.82 33.22 -1.28
N LYS A 6 26.54 33.35 -0.84
CA LYS A 6 26.03 32.54 0.27
C LYS A 6 26.14 31.08 -0.12
N SER A 7 26.80 30.27 0.72
CA SER A 7 26.77 28.82 0.57
C SER A 7 25.44 28.27 1.06
N ILE A 8 24.90 27.30 0.34
CA ILE A 8 23.64 26.61 0.65
C ILE A 8 23.97 25.13 0.84
N ILE A 9 23.63 24.61 2.00
CA ILE A 9 23.82 23.20 2.33
C ILE A 9 22.47 22.48 2.07
N LEU A 10 22.50 21.48 1.20
CA LEU A 10 21.36 20.64 0.87
C LEU A 10 21.51 19.32 1.64
N PHE A 11 20.75 19.16 2.71
CA PHE A 11 20.90 18.06 3.66
C PHE A 11 19.79 17.02 3.47
N ASP A 12 20.11 15.88 2.85
CA ASP A 12 19.16 14.82 2.51
C ASP A 12 19.47 13.45 3.12
N SER A 13 20.62 13.32 3.81
CA SER A 13 21.00 12.10 4.52
C SER A 13 21.53 12.39 5.91
N VAL A 14 21.05 11.66 6.90
CA VAL A 14 21.51 11.77 8.30
C VAL A 14 22.98 11.33 8.44
N SER A 15 23.46 10.44 7.57
CA SER A 15 24.87 10.00 7.55
C SER A 15 25.86 11.13 7.29
N ASP A 16 25.42 12.22 6.65
CA ASP A 16 26.26 13.36 6.31
C ASP A 16 26.26 14.46 7.41
N TYR A 17 25.72 14.15 8.61
CA TYR A 17 25.57 15.13 9.69
C TYR A 17 26.91 15.70 10.17
N ASP A 18 27.94 14.87 10.31
CA ASP A 18 29.23 15.31 10.81
C ASP A 18 29.90 16.30 9.85
N ASP A 19 29.81 16.07 8.53
CA ASP A 19 30.27 16.98 7.50
C ASP A 19 29.48 18.31 7.52
N LEU A 20 28.14 18.20 7.72
CA LEU A 20 27.28 19.37 7.84
C LEU A 20 27.67 20.23 9.04
N ASP A 21 27.90 19.63 10.22
CA ASP A 21 28.23 20.34 11.46
C ASP A 21 29.59 21.06 11.33
N GLU A 22 30.58 20.41 10.70
CA GLU A 22 31.88 21.04 10.40
C GLU A 22 31.76 22.26 9.49
N ILE A 23 30.91 22.18 8.44
CA ILE A 23 30.73 23.27 7.47
C ILE A 23 29.90 24.40 8.07
N ALA A 24 28.80 24.07 8.77
CA ALA A 24 27.90 25.04 9.38
C ALA A 24 28.58 25.86 10.47
N SER A 25 29.51 25.25 11.23
CA SER A 25 30.29 25.95 12.26
C SER A 25 31.27 26.98 11.71
N LYS A 26 31.75 26.77 10.48
CA LYS A 26 32.78 27.63 9.82
C LYS A 26 32.16 28.75 8.98
N ASN A 27 30.97 28.59 8.48
CA ASN A 27 30.33 29.51 7.52
C ASN A 27 28.89 29.82 7.88
N LYS A 28 28.43 31.07 7.65
CA LYS A 28 27.02 31.44 7.71
C LYS A 28 26.26 30.85 6.49
N SER A 29 26.13 29.54 6.45
CA SER A 29 25.45 28.83 5.36
C SER A 29 23.96 28.73 5.66
N LYS A 30 23.12 28.80 4.60
CA LYS A 30 21.70 28.43 4.69
C LYS A 30 21.60 26.91 4.58
N ILE A 31 20.86 26.27 5.47
CA ILE A 31 20.66 24.83 5.47
C ILE A 31 19.23 24.54 5.01
N ILE A 32 19.06 23.57 4.10
CA ILE A 32 17.76 23.09 3.61
C ILE A 32 17.73 21.57 3.79
N SER A 33 16.77 21.07 4.57
CA SER A 33 16.56 19.65 4.79
C SER A 33 15.53 19.09 3.79
N PHE A 34 15.71 17.84 3.36
CA PHE A 34 14.93 17.21 2.28
C PHE A 34 13.96 16.12 2.74
N ASN A 35 13.98 15.74 4.00
CA ASN A 35 13.08 14.72 4.53
C ASN A 35 12.91 14.89 6.03
N TYR A 36 11.95 14.14 6.60
CA TYR A 36 11.64 14.21 8.01
C TYR A 36 12.82 13.86 8.94
N ASP A 37 13.63 12.87 8.58
CA ASP A 37 14.73 12.42 9.44
C ASP A 37 15.81 13.50 9.55
N THR A 38 16.18 14.14 8.43
CA THR A 38 17.13 15.26 8.42
C THR A 38 16.56 16.50 9.09
N HIS A 39 15.26 16.81 8.90
CA HIS A 39 14.59 17.87 9.63
C HIS A 39 14.62 17.63 11.14
N LYS A 40 14.27 16.42 11.58
CA LYS A 40 14.22 16.06 12.99
C LYS A 40 15.58 16.22 13.67
N ILE A 41 16.65 15.72 13.07
CA ILE A 41 18.00 15.83 13.68
C ILE A 41 18.42 17.29 13.82
N LEU A 42 18.15 18.15 12.83
CA LEU A 42 18.45 19.57 12.89
C LEU A 42 17.61 20.29 13.95
N LYS A 43 16.33 19.93 14.06
CA LYS A 43 15.40 20.46 15.08
C LYS A 43 15.84 20.07 16.49
N ASP A 44 16.18 18.79 16.71
CA ASP A 44 16.65 18.27 17.99
C ASP A 44 17.99 18.94 18.43
N LYS A 45 18.85 19.24 17.47
CA LYS A 45 20.12 19.96 17.67
C LYS A 45 19.95 21.48 17.72
N LYS A 46 18.73 22.02 17.55
CA LYS A 46 18.43 23.45 17.51
C LYS A 46 19.18 24.22 16.41
N ILE A 47 19.48 23.57 15.31
CA ILE A 47 20.12 24.18 14.14
C ILE A 47 19.03 24.82 13.26
N HIS A 48 19.18 26.11 12.99
CA HIS A 48 18.24 26.83 12.13
C HIS A 48 18.34 26.34 10.67
N HIS A 49 17.22 25.93 10.09
CA HIS A 49 17.14 25.41 8.73
C HIS A 49 15.74 25.63 8.12
N GLU A 50 15.67 25.49 6.83
CA GLU A 50 14.39 25.41 6.08
C GLU A 50 14.15 23.97 5.60
N ILE A 51 12.91 23.67 5.25
CA ILE A 51 12.54 22.40 4.62
C ILE A 51 12.35 22.60 3.11
N SER A 52 12.77 21.63 2.30
CA SER A 52 12.68 21.69 0.85
C SER A 52 11.23 21.79 0.35
N ASP A 53 10.27 21.29 1.12
CA ASP A 53 8.84 21.39 0.83
C ASP A 53 8.35 22.84 0.67
N ASN A 54 8.99 23.81 1.34
CA ASN A 54 8.64 25.23 1.26
C ASN A 54 8.81 25.83 -0.16
N TYR A 55 9.57 25.16 -1.01
CA TYR A 55 9.80 25.55 -2.41
C TYR A 55 8.78 24.96 -3.37
N LEU A 56 7.87 24.09 -2.87
CA LEU A 56 6.83 23.45 -3.66
C LEU A 56 5.43 23.97 -3.31
N SER A 57 4.66 24.29 -4.34
CA SER A 57 3.24 24.58 -4.16
C SER A 57 2.41 23.28 -4.17
N LYS A 58 1.17 23.34 -3.68
CA LYS A 58 0.21 22.22 -3.81
C LYS A 58 0.00 21.79 -5.27
N LYS A 59 0.11 22.73 -6.23
CA LYS A 59 0.04 22.41 -7.65
C LYS A 59 1.26 21.60 -8.10
N ASP A 60 2.46 21.96 -7.62
CA ASP A 60 3.69 21.23 -7.93
C ASP A 60 3.61 19.77 -7.40
N LEU A 61 3.14 19.56 -6.17
CA LEU A 61 2.95 18.22 -5.59
C LEU A 61 1.98 17.36 -6.42
N ARG A 62 0.88 17.95 -6.90
CA ARG A 62 -0.06 17.27 -7.80
C ARG A 62 0.56 16.94 -9.15
N THR A 63 1.38 17.84 -9.70
CA THR A 63 2.10 17.62 -10.95
C THR A 63 3.11 16.48 -10.80
N ILE A 64 3.90 16.48 -9.73
CA ILE A 64 4.82 15.39 -9.39
C ILE A 64 4.08 14.05 -9.33
N GLN A 65 2.94 14.01 -8.63
CA GLN A 65 2.12 12.81 -8.50
C GLN A 65 1.63 12.27 -9.85
N LYS A 66 1.04 13.13 -10.66
CA LYS A 66 0.52 12.76 -11.99
C LYS A 66 1.64 12.31 -12.92
N THR A 67 2.78 12.99 -12.89
CA THR A 67 3.95 12.61 -13.69
C THR A 67 4.48 11.24 -13.27
N ALA A 68 4.55 10.95 -11.98
CA ALA A 68 4.97 9.63 -11.49
C ALA A 68 4.03 8.51 -11.98
N TYR A 69 2.71 8.73 -11.94
CA TYR A 69 1.75 7.76 -12.49
C TYR A 69 1.95 7.56 -14.00
N SER A 70 2.03 8.65 -14.77
CA SER A 70 2.23 8.59 -16.22
C SER A 70 3.53 7.87 -16.59
N ILE A 71 4.65 8.21 -15.93
CA ILE A 71 5.95 7.57 -16.19
C ILE A 71 5.96 6.11 -15.75
N SER A 72 5.21 5.75 -14.71
CA SER A 72 5.11 4.36 -14.28
C SER A 72 4.51 3.43 -15.34
N GLU A 73 3.80 3.99 -16.33
CA GLU A 73 3.20 3.28 -17.47
C GLU A 73 4.13 3.21 -18.70
N TRP A 74 5.41 3.48 -18.54
CA TRP A 74 6.43 3.45 -19.59
C TRP A 74 6.37 2.20 -20.49
N PHE A 75 5.94 1.08 -19.92
CA PHE A 75 5.84 -0.23 -20.57
C PHE A 75 4.73 -0.31 -21.63
N ASN A 76 3.86 0.69 -21.75
CA ASN A 76 2.81 0.74 -22.77
C ASN A 76 3.32 1.26 -24.12
N ALA A 77 4.56 1.75 -24.21
CA ALA A 77 5.11 2.30 -25.45
C ALA A 77 5.49 1.20 -26.44
N ASP A 78 4.99 1.26 -27.66
CA ASP A 78 5.19 0.25 -28.71
C ASP A 78 6.67 0.02 -29.03
N VAL A 79 7.48 1.10 -29.02
CA VAL A 79 8.91 1.07 -29.37
C VAL A 79 9.73 0.12 -28.48
N ILE A 80 9.26 -0.15 -27.26
CA ILE A 80 9.95 -1.01 -26.30
C ILE A 80 9.24 -2.33 -26.03
N SER A 81 8.01 -2.51 -26.52
CA SER A 81 7.15 -3.66 -26.17
C SER A 81 7.85 -5.00 -26.40
N LYS A 82 8.51 -5.22 -27.53
CA LYS A 82 9.18 -6.49 -27.87
C LYS A 82 10.30 -6.90 -26.90
N TYR A 83 10.86 -5.94 -26.15
CA TYR A 83 11.98 -6.21 -25.23
C TYR A 83 11.52 -6.60 -23.82
N ILE A 84 10.29 -6.23 -23.45
CA ILE A 84 9.77 -6.40 -22.09
C ILE A 84 8.75 -7.55 -21.95
N TYR A 85 8.38 -8.20 -23.05
CA TYR A 85 7.49 -9.37 -23.00
C TYR A 85 8.24 -10.68 -22.85
N TYR A 86 7.75 -11.50 -21.91
CA TYR A 86 8.19 -12.88 -21.70
C TYR A 86 6.98 -13.81 -21.58
N ASN A 87 6.84 -14.79 -22.47
CA ASN A 87 5.71 -15.72 -22.53
C ASN A 87 4.33 -15.01 -22.43
N GLY A 88 4.19 -13.88 -23.14
CA GLY A 88 2.97 -13.08 -23.18
C GLY A 88 2.72 -12.21 -21.96
N VAL A 89 3.61 -12.23 -20.97
CA VAL A 89 3.55 -11.36 -19.79
C VAL A 89 4.46 -10.14 -19.99
N ASN A 90 3.90 -8.94 -19.82
CA ASN A 90 4.63 -7.68 -19.86
C ASN A 90 5.36 -7.45 -18.51
N LEU A 91 6.68 -7.71 -18.49
CA LEU A 91 7.51 -7.58 -17.29
C LEU A 91 7.61 -6.13 -16.79
N GLY A 92 7.52 -5.14 -17.69
CA GLY A 92 7.52 -3.73 -17.32
C GLY A 92 6.29 -3.36 -16.48
N SER A 93 5.14 -3.96 -16.77
CA SER A 93 3.93 -3.74 -15.99
C SER A 93 4.03 -4.28 -14.56
N LEU A 94 4.85 -5.31 -14.33
CA LEU A 94 4.95 -5.96 -13.03
C LEU A 94 5.68 -5.11 -11.97
N ILE A 95 6.45 -4.10 -12.40
CA ILE A 95 7.13 -3.17 -11.47
C ILE A 95 6.32 -1.89 -11.22
N GLN A 96 5.17 -1.69 -11.83
CA GLN A 96 4.47 -0.40 -11.86
C GLN A 96 4.23 0.15 -10.45
N ASP A 97 3.69 -0.65 -9.55
CA ASP A 97 3.38 -0.25 -8.17
C ASP A 97 4.65 0.18 -7.38
N GLU A 98 5.71 -0.65 -7.46
CA GLU A 98 7.01 -0.32 -6.85
C GLU A 98 7.62 0.94 -7.49
N LEU A 99 7.51 1.06 -8.82
CA LEU A 99 8.07 2.17 -9.57
C LEU A 99 7.38 3.50 -9.26
N ILE A 100 6.06 3.52 -9.03
CA ILE A 100 5.34 4.71 -8.58
C ILE A 100 5.97 5.26 -7.30
N ASN A 101 6.18 4.41 -6.29
CA ASN A 101 6.79 4.82 -5.03
C ASN A 101 8.20 5.43 -5.21
N ILE A 102 9.00 4.82 -6.07
CA ILE A 102 10.34 5.30 -6.40
C ILE A 102 10.27 6.64 -7.12
N LEU A 103 9.41 6.74 -8.15
CA LEU A 103 9.28 7.93 -8.98
C LEU A 103 8.75 9.13 -8.22
N VAL A 104 7.74 8.95 -7.36
CA VAL A 104 7.19 10.07 -6.56
C VAL A 104 8.27 10.71 -5.72
N ASN A 105 9.06 9.91 -5.00
CA ASN A 105 10.17 10.39 -4.17
C ASN A 105 11.27 11.06 -5.02
N TYR A 106 11.64 10.40 -6.13
CA TYR A 106 12.73 10.88 -6.97
C TYR A 106 12.38 12.18 -7.70
N ILE A 107 11.19 12.22 -8.32
CA ILE A 107 10.71 13.40 -9.06
C ILE A 107 10.50 14.58 -8.10
N LYS A 108 9.98 14.33 -6.87
CA LYS A 108 9.87 15.36 -5.83
C LYS A 108 11.24 15.98 -5.56
N LYS A 109 12.26 15.17 -5.28
CA LYS A 109 13.63 15.64 -5.03
C LYS A 109 14.21 16.42 -6.22
N VAL A 110 14.03 15.93 -7.45
CA VAL A 110 14.47 16.64 -8.67
C VAL A 110 13.82 18.00 -8.77
N PHE A 111 12.52 18.09 -8.52
CA PHE A 111 11.76 19.33 -8.66
C PHE A 111 12.07 20.34 -7.55
N GLU A 112 12.27 19.88 -6.32
CA GLU A 112 12.77 20.70 -5.20
C GLU A 112 14.12 21.32 -5.54
N LEU A 113 15.09 20.52 -5.98
CA LEU A 113 16.41 20.98 -6.37
C LEU A 113 16.36 21.98 -7.53
N PHE A 114 15.50 21.75 -8.50
CA PHE A 114 15.26 22.68 -9.60
C PHE A 114 14.76 24.04 -9.08
N LYS A 115 13.70 24.05 -8.26
CA LYS A 115 13.13 25.28 -7.69
C LYS A 115 14.15 26.04 -6.84
N ILE A 116 14.88 25.33 -5.98
CA ILE A 116 15.95 25.89 -5.16
C ILE A 116 17.06 26.51 -6.03
N SER A 117 17.45 25.84 -7.11
CA SER A 117 18.47 26.37 -8.02
C SER A 117 18.03 27.67 -8.71
N LYS A 118 16.75 27.80 -9.01
CA LYS A 118 16.16 29.03 -9.61
C LYS A 118 16.12 30.18 -8.62
N GLU A 119 15.84 29.91 -7.35
CA GLU A 119 15.81 30.94 -6.30
C GLU A 119 17.22 31.43 -5.93
N PHE A 120 18.20 30.52 -5.92
CA PHE A 120 19.57 30.82 -5.47
C PHE A 120 20.61 30.73 -6.60
N THR A 121 20.36 31.40 -7.71
CA THR A 121 21.15 31.31 -8.96
C THR A 121 22.67 31.61 -8.79
N ASN A 122 23.05 32.46 -7.83
CA ASN A 122 24.44 32.88 -7.61
C ASN A 122 25.14 32.15 -6.45
N SER A 123 24.46 31.23 -5.79
CA SER A 123 24.98 30.54 -4.62
C SER A 123 25.85 29.34 -4.99
N THR A 124 26.73 28.95 -4.06
CA THR A 124 27.46 27.69 -4.11
C THR A 124 26.70 26.67 -3.28
N PHE A 125 26.40 25.51 -3.85
CA PHE A 125 25.69 24.43 -3.17
C PHE A 125 26.66 23.40 -2.62
N ILE A 126 26.33 22.79 -1.47
CA ILE A 126 27.06 21.69 -0.86
C ILE A 126 26.04 20.61 -0.53
N SER A 127 26.28 19.37 -0.93
CA SER A 127 25.27 18.30 -0.77
C SER A 127 25.88 16.91 -0.72
N SER A 128 25.04 15.90 -0.45
CA SER A 128 25.36 14.49 -0.65
C SER A 128 25.68 14.18 -2.11
N HIS A 129 26.30 13.02 -2.34
CA HIS A 129 26.58 12.50 -3.68
C HIS A 129 25.33 12.50 -4.59
N THR A 130 24.21 12.01 -4.08
CA THR A 130 22.95 11.89 -4.84
C THR A 130 22.37 13.25 -5.21
N CYS A 131 22.26 14.17 -4.26
CA CYS A 131 21.80 15.53 -4.55
C CYS A 131 22.77 16.28 -5.46
N CYS A 132 24.09 16.09 -5.29
CA CYS A 132 25.10 16.66 -6.15
C CYS A 132 24.95 16.19 -7.61
N LYS A 133 24.73 14.88 -7.85
CA LYS A 133 24.51 14.32 -9.19
C LYS A 133 23.29 14.93 -9.87
N ILE A 134 22.19 15.12 -9.15
CA ILE A 134 20.98 15.75 -9.69
C ILE A 134 21.19 17.26 -9.92
N MET A 135 21.78 17.96 -8.94
CA MET A 135 21.96 19.40 -8.96
C MET A 135 22.90 19.88 -10.07
N LYS A 136 23.86 19.05 -10.51
CA LYS A 136 24.73 19.34 -11.66
C LYS A 136 23.96 19.65 -12.95
N ASN A 137 22.71 19.21 -13.08
CA ASN A 137 21.85 19.58 -14.21
C ASN A 137 21.38 21.05 -14.14
N PHE A 138 21.41 21.67 -12.97
CA PHE A 138 20.82 22.99 -12.70
C PHE A 138 21.86 24.03 -12.28
N SER A 139 23.00 23.63 -11.73
CA SER A 139 24.06 24.52 -11.25
C SER A 139 25.45 23.95 -11.52
N LYS A 140 26.37 24.82 -11.93
CA LYS A 140 27.80 24.48 -12.05
C LYS A 140 28.57 24.68 -10.72
N LYS A 141 27.98 25.41 -9.75
CA LYS A 141 28.61 25.76 -8.46
C LYS A 141 28.13 24.80 -7.38
N ILE A 142 28.53 23.55 -7.47
CA ILE A 142 28.16 22.54 -6.49
C ILE A 142 29.36 21.71 -6.05
N ASN A 143 29.47 21.49 -4.74
CA ASN A 143 30.45 20.65 -4.08
C ASN A 143 29.77 19.51 -3.35
N GLU A 144 30.46 18.41 -3.23
CA GLU A 144 30.02 17.23 -2.50
C GLU A 144 30.57 17.25 -1.07
N PHE A 145 29.86 16.69 -0.08
CA PHE A 145 30.38 16.45 1.25
C PHE A 145 31.60 15.53 1.18
N LYS A 146 32.60 15.75 2.07
CA LYS A 146 33.87 15.02 2.03
C LYS A 146 33.74 13.52 2.27
N ASN A 147 32.82 13.13 3.19
CA ASN A 147 32.62 11.76 3.61
C ASN A 147 31.31 11.20 3.11
N SER A 148 30.69 11.86 2.12
CA SER A 148 29.40 11.40 1.58
C SER A 148 29.52 9.98 1.06
N SER A 149 28.69 9.10 1.60
CA SER A 149 28.62 7.74 1.11
C SER A 149 28.11 7.73 -0.33
N THR A 150 28.77 6.96 -1.18
CA THR A 150 28.29 6.67 -2.55
C THR A 150 27.08 5.73 -2.53
N GLU A 151 26.38 5.65 -1.39
CA GLU A 151 25.18 4.81 -1.30
C GLU A 151 24.22 5.23 -2.39
N ASN A 152 24.04 4.32 -3.33
CA ASN A 152 23.08 4.40 -4.40
C ASN A 152 21.69 4.80 -3.85
N LEU A 153 20.91 5.54 -4.64
CA LEU A 153 19.51 5.87 -4.42
C LEU A 153 18.81 4.72 -3.68
N GLN A 154 18.70 4.83 -2.36
CA GLN A 154 18.17 3.92 -1.35
C GLN A 154 18.35 2.41 -1.63
N PRO A 155 18.73 1.59 -0.64
CA PRO A 155 18.71 0.14 -0.80
C PRO A 155 17.33 -0.26 -1.32
N PHE A 156 17.30 -1.14 -2.32
CA PHE A 156 16.03 -1.59 -2.93
C PHE A 156 15.00 -1.84 -1.81
N PRO A 157 13.89 -1.07 -1.74
CA PRO A 157 12.99 -1.08 -0.57
C PRO A 157 12.44 -2.45 -0.19
N LEU A 158 12.67 -3.47 -1.05
CA LEU A 158 12.10 -4.80 -0.98
C LEU A 158 13.12 -5.93 -0.79
N ASP A 159 14.37 -5.63 -0.49
CA ASP A 159 15.36 -6.67 -0.19
C ASP A 159 15.33 -7.11 1.28
N SER A 160 14.71 -6.34 2.15
CA SER A 160 14.48 -6.68 3.55
C SER A 160 12.99 -6.73 3.88
N ILE A 161 12.59 -7.76 4.61
CA ILE A 161 11.24 -7.93 5.15
C ILE A 161 11.33 -7.77 6.65
N LYS A 162 10.58 -6.83 7.22
CA LYS A 162 10.50 -6.66 8.67
C LYS A 162 9.55 -7.70 9.25
N ILE A 163 10.07 -8.59 10.09
CA ILE A 163 9.29 -9.58 10.81
C ILE A 163 9.27 -9.20 12.29
N LYS A 164 8.06 -9.12 12.87
CA LYS A 164 7.88 -9.02 14.32
C LYS A 164 7.67 -10.41 14.90
N MET A 165 8.53 -10.82 15.81
CA MET A 165 8.35 -12.07 16.59
C MET A 165 7.98 -11.72 18.03
N LYS A 166 6.93 -12.38 18.54
CA LYS A 166 6.62 -12.36 19.98
C LYS A 166 7.56 -13.31 20.72
N ILE A 167 8.25 -12.80 21.71
CA ILE A 167 9.11 -13.60 22.59
C ILE A 167 8.41 -13.73 23.96
N GLY A 168 7.93 -14.94 24.26
CA GLY A 168 7.31 -15.28 25.53
C GLY A 168 5.85 -14.81 25.69
N THR A 169 5.29 -15.03 26.87
CA THR A 169 3.90 -14.67 27.26
C THR A 169 3.74 -13.19 27.60
N LYS A 170 4.82 -12.42 27.74
CA LYS A 170 4.80 -10.97 27.94
C LYS A 170 4.95 -10.28 26.60
N ASN A 171 4.16 -9.22 26.38
CA ASN A 171 4.01 -8.44 25.14
C ASN A 171 5.31 -7.77 24.60
N HIS A 172 6.45 -8.46 24.64
CA HIS A 172 7.67 -8.01 23.99
C HIS A 172 7.71 -8.54 22.56
N SER A 173 7.56 -7.64 21.59
CA SER A 173 7.81 -7.95 20.19
C SER A 173 9.16 -7.38 19.79
N MET A 174 10.04 -8.21 19.25
CA MET A 174 11.26 -7.72 18.58
C MET A 174 11.02 -7.67 17.08
N GLU A 175 11.41 -6.57 16.47
CA GLU A 175 11.34 -6.38 15.02
C GLU A 175 12.71 -6.70 14.43
N PHE A 176 12.75 -7.68 13.53
CA PHE A 176 13.96 -8.07 12.82
C PHE A 176 13.78 -7.82 11.32
N GLY A 177 14.72 -7.11 10.73
CA GLY A 177 14.87 -7.08 9.28
C GLY A 177 15.47 -8.40 8.81
N ILE A 178 14.75 -9.19 8.04
CA ILE A 178 15.32 -10.38 7.40
C ILE A 178 15.40 -10.16 5.89
N SER A 179 16.44 -10.71 5.26
CA SER A 179 16.54 -10.64 3.80
C SER A 179 15.38 -11.40 3.14
N LYS A 180 14.93 -10.91 1.98
CA LYS A 180 13.90 -11.57 1.16
C LYS A 180 14.21 -13.05 0.91
N ASN A 181 15.49 -13.39 0.75
CA ASN A 181 15.94 -14.78 0.55
C ASN A 181 15.76 -15.64 1.80
N LEU A 182 16.05 -15.11 2.99
CA LEU A 182 15.81 -15.82 4.24
C LEU A 182 14.32 -16.03 4.49
N PHE A 183 13.50 -15.00 4.23
CA PHE A 183 12.04 -15.13 4.31
C PHE A 183 11.50 -16.21 3.37
N LYS A 184 11.95 -16.24 2.09
CA LYS A 184 11.58 -17.29 1.13
C LYS A 184 11.96 -18.69 1.63
N LYS A 185 13.12 -18.86 2.25
CA LYS A 185 13.54 -20.14 2.86
C LYS A 185 12.63 -20.55 4.02
N LEU A 186 12.34 -19.64 4.94
CA LEU A 186 11.46 -19.91 6.08
C LEU A 186 10.04 -20.25 5.63
N LYS A 187 9.50 -19.49 4.65
CA LYS A 187 8.22 -19.77 4.01
C LYS A 187 8.20 -21.18 3.39
N SER A 188 9.23 -21.53 2.62
CA SER A 188 9.35 -22.85 1.98
C SER A 188 9.35 -24.00 2.99
N VAL A 189 10.02 -23.84 4.14
CA VAL A 189 10.02 -24.86 5.22
C VAL A 189 8.62 -24.99 5.83
N SER A 190 7.95 -23.88 6.14
CA SER A 190 6.58 -23.87 6.66
C SER A 190 5.60 -24.56 5.68
N GLU A 191 5.70 -24.26 4.40
CA GLU A 191 4.85 -24.85 3.36
C GLU A 191 5.09 -26.36 3.17
N LYS A 192 6.34 -26.83 3.27
CA LYS A 192 6.65 -28.27 3.19
C LYS A 192 6.05 -29.08 4.33
N SER A 193 6.21 -28.60 5.56
CA SER A 193 5.67 -29.29 6.74
C SER A 193 4.14 -29.34 6.71
N SER A 194 3.50 -28.28 6.28
CA SER A 194 2.03 -28.19 6.23
C SER A 194 1.43 -29.00 5.07
N LYS A 195 2.11 -29.08 3.92
CA LYS A 195 1.65 -29.88 2.78
C LYS A 195 1.59 -31.38 3.12
N PHE A 196 2.56 -31.89 3.88
CA PHE A 196 2.54 -33.28 4.35
C PHE A 196 1.27 -33.61 5.16
N LEU A 197 0.76 -32.62 5.91
CA LEU A 197 -0.44 -32.76 6.71
C LEU A 197 -1.75 -32.61 5.92
N LEU A 198 -1.72 -31.87 4.80
CA LEU A 198 -2.90 -31.62 3.94
C LEU A 198 -3.09 -32.69 2.86
N SER A 199 -2.03 -33.37 2.42
CA SER A 199 -2.04 -34.26 1.24
C SER A 199 -2.90 -35.52 1.37
N LYS A 200 -3.41 -35.83 2.56
CA LYS A 200 -4.18 -37.07 2.78
C LYS A 200 -5.67 -37.02 2.39
N ASN A 201 -6.25 -35.84 2.10
CA ASN A 201 -7.73 -35.72 2.04
C ASN A 201 -8.31 -34.98 0.82
N ASN A 202 -7.52 -34.42 -0.12
CA ASN A 202 -8.08 -33.56 -1.17
C ASN A 202 -7.63 -34.02 -2.55
N SER A 203 -8.43 -34.86 -3.21
CA SER A 203 -8.40 -35.05 -4.67
C SER A 203 -9.41 -34.10 -5.32
N ILE A 204 -9.00 -33.42 -6.40
CA ILE A 204 -9.93 -32.68 -7.25
C ILE A 204 -10.84 -33.71 -7.92
N GLY A 205 -12.15 -33.54 -7.77
CA GLY A 205 -13.13 -34.33 -8.52
C GLY A 205 -13.00 -34.03 -10.02
N GLU A 206 -12.90 -35.08 -10.84
CA GLU A 206 -12.66 -34.97 -12.30
C GLU A 206 -13.77 -34.20 -13.05
N THR A 207 -14.93 -33.97 -12.43
CA THR A 207 -16.11 -33.35 -13.07
C THR A 207 -16.41 -31.93 -12.60
N SER A 208 -15.69 -31.40 -11.60
CA SER A 208 -16.00 -30.09 -11.03
C SER A 208 -15.12 -28.99 -11.62
N LYS A 209 -15.71 -27.79 -11.73
CA LYS A 209 -15.03 -26.56 -12.23
C LYS A 209 -14.05 -26.02 -11.20
N ASN A 210 -12.84 -25.68 -11.63
CA ASN A 210 -11.77 -25.20 -10.75
C ASN A 210 -11.70 -23.67 -10.73
N ILE A 211 -11.65 -23.09 -9.55
CA ILE A 211 -11.49 -21.65 -9.32
C ILE A 211 -10.13 -21.39 -8.69
N LEU A 212 -9.32 -20.55 -9.32
CA LEU A 212 -8.05 -20.10 -8.78
C LEU A 212 -8.25 -18.85 -7.90
N ILE A 213 -7.73 -18.88 -6.69
CA ILE A 213 -7.74 -17.76 -5.74
C ILE A 213 -6.31 -17.29 -5.54
N VAL A 214 -6.00 -16.02 -5.90
CA VAL A 214 -4.65 -15.48 -5.87
C VAL A 214 -4.49 -14.47 -4.73
N GLU A 215 -3.52 -14.72 -3.83
CA GLU A 215 -3.10 -13.82 -2.73
C GLU A 215 -4.18 -13.50 -1.69
N PHE A 216 -5.16 -14.38 -1.48
CA PHE A 216 -6.17 -14.21 -0.43
C PHE A 216 -5.61 -14.56 0.95
N ASN A 217 -6.07 -13.82 1.96
CA ASN A 217 -5.82 -14.12 3.37
C ASN A 217 -6.99 -14.97 3.92
N PRO A 218 -6.80 -16.27 4.19
CA PRO A 218 -7.90 -17.13 4.63
C PRO A 218 -8.59 -16.64 5.90
N ILE A 219 -7.85 -16.09 6.87
CA ILE A 219 -8.45 -15.58 8.12
C ILE A 219 -9.32 -14.35 7.86
N GLN A 220 -8.92 -13.47 6.95
CA GLN A 220 -9.69 -12.28 6.59
C GLN A 220 -11.00 -12.66 5.85
N TYR A 221 -10.91 -13.67 5.00
CA TYR A 221 -12.02 -14.21 4.21
C TYR A 221 -12.62 -15.48 4.82
N GLN A 222 -12.59 -15.60 6.15
CA GLN A 222 -12.98 -16.83 6.88
C GLN A 222 -14.33 -17.38 6.43
N SER A 223 -15.38 -16.52 6.35
CA SER A 223 -16.73 -16.94 5.96
C SER A 223 -16.77 -17.55 4.55
N PHE A 224 -16.01 -16.98 3.61
CA PHE A 224 -15.91 -17.53 2.25
C PHE A 224 -15.29 -18.94 2.25
N PHE A 225 -14.19 -19.14 3.00
CA PHE A 225 -13.58 -20.47 3.10
C PHE A 225 -14.49 -21.48 3.83
N GLU A 226 -15.23 -21.06 4.83
CA GLU A 226 -16.17 -21.94 5.57
C GLU A 226 -17.34 -22.42 4.71
N GLN A 227 -17.72 -21.66 3.67
CA GLN A 227 -18.83 -21.99 2.77
C GLN A 227 -18.40 -22.77 1.51
N MET A 228 -17.10 -22.87 1.21
CA MET A 228 -16.61 -23.62 0.06
C MET A 228 -17.05 -25.08 -0.01
N PRO A 229 -17.14 -25.82 1.12
CA PRO A 229 -17.57 -27.23 1.10
C PRO A 229 -18.99 -27.45 0.56
N ASP A 230 -19.85 -26.44 0.68
CA ASP A 230 -21.26 -26.51 0.25
C ASP A 230 -21.41 -26.17 -1.26
N SER A 231 -20.33 -25.76 -1.91
CA SER A 231 -20.29 -25.40 -3.34
C SER A 231 -19.97 -26.61 -4.22
N LYS A 232 -20.45 -26.54 -5.47
CA LYS A 232 -20.10 -27.51 -6.52
C LYS A 232 -18.73 -27.22 -7.18
N LEU A 233 -18.05 -26.17 -6.74
CA LEU A 233 -16.77 -25.70 -7.27
C LEU A 233 -15.59 -26.28 -6.50
N ASN A 234 -14.49 -26.51 -7.17
CA ASN A 234 -13.21 -26.75 -6.54
C ASN A 234 -12.44 -25.44 -6.41
N PHE A 235 -11.89 -25.17 -5.25
CA PHE A 235 -11.10 -23.98 -5.01
C PHE A 235 -9.62 -24.32 -4.82
N LEU A 236 -8.75 -23.53 -5.45
CA LEU A 236 -7.31 -23.62 -5.30
C LEU A 236 -6.74 -22.26 -4.92
N ILE A 237 -6.05 -22.18 -3.77
CA ILE A 237 -5.36 -20.97 -3.32
C ILE A 237 -3.89 -20.99 -3.73
N TYR A 238 -3.43 -19.89 -4.33
CA TYR A 238 -2.05 -19.67 -4.73
C TYR A 238 -1.52 -18.35 -4.19
N ASN A 239 -0.77 -18.44 -3.09
CA ASN A 239 -0.21 -17.32 -2.37
C ASN A 239 1.32 -17.32 -2.47
N ARG A 240 1.88 -16.28 -3.06
CA ARG A 240 3.34 -16.14 -3.26
C ARG A 240 3.97 -15.12 -2.31
N ARG A 241 3.26 -14.04 -1.97
CA ARG A 241 3.73 -13.03 -1.01
C ARG A 241 3.77 -13.56 0.42
N ARG A 242 2.72 -14.24 0.85
CA ARG A 242 2.59 -14.87 2.18
C ARG A 242 2.23 -16.33 2.00
N PRO A 243 2.56 -17.22 2.96
CA PRO A 243 2.02 -18.57 2.91
C PRO A 243 0.49 -18.55 3.04
N ALA A 244 -0.20 -19.48 2.41
CA ALA A 244 -1.65 -19.63 2.55
C ALA A 244 -2.05 -19.99 4.00
N PHE A 245 -1.16 -20.68 4.70
CA PHE A 245 -1.30 -21.03 6.12
C PHE A 245 -0.01 -20.70 6.87
N TRP A 246 -0.13 -19.97 7.99
CA TRP A 246 1.01 -19.52 8.82
C TRP A 246 0.78 -19.75 10.32
N ASN A 247 -0.42 -20.21 10.71
CA ASN A 247 -0.78 -20.59 12.06
C ASN A 247 -1.85 -21.70 12.04
N PHE A 248 -2.16 -22.23 13.21
CA PHE A 248 -3.14 -23.32 13.36
C PHE A 248 -4.54 -22.95 12.87
N GLN A 249 -4.96 -21.69 13.04
CA GLN A 249 -6.27 -21.21 12.58
C GLN A 249 -6.35 -21.24 11.05
N SER A 250 -5.39 -20.65 10.34
CA SER A 250 -5.38 -20.64 8.87
C SER A 250 -5.23 -22.04 8.28
N TYR A 251 -4.43 -22.90 8.93
CA TYR A 251 -4.31 -24.31 8.56
C TYR A 251 -5.65 -25.05 8.66
N ASN A 252 -6.32 -24.96 9.82
CA ASN A 252 -7.61 -25.63 10.02
C ASN A 252 -8.69 -25.12 9.06
N LEU A 253 -8.68 -23.83 8.79
CA LEU A 253 -9.64 -23.22 7.87
C LEU A 253 -9.48 -23.77 6.45
N ILE A 254 -8.26 -23.78 5.90
CA ILE A 254 -7.97 -24.36 4.58
C ILE A 254 -8.30 -25.85 4.54
N LYS A 255 -7.93 -26.60 5.60
CA LYS A 255 -8.24 -28.03 5.68
C LYS A 255 -9.74 -28.31 5.67
N ARG A 256 -10.54 -27.55 6.42
CA ARG A 256 -12.00 -27.71 6.50
C ARG A 256 -12.72 -27.24 5.24
N SER A 257 -12.19 -26.22 4.58
CA SER A 257 -12.77 -25.68 3.34
C SER A 257 -12.63 -26.62 2.13
N GLY A 258 -11.80 -27.65 2.20
CA GLY A 258 -11.48 -28.47 1.04
C GLY A 258 -10.63 -27.74 -0.02
N CYS A 259 -10.25 -26.49 0.24
CA CYS A 259 -9.46 -25.70 -0.68
C CYS A 259 -8.04 -26.27 -0.85
N LEU A 260 -7.62 -26.52 -2.08
CA LEU A 260 -6.25 -26.94 -2.36
C LEU A 260 -5.29 -25.76 -2.21
N ALA A 261 -4.12 -25.99 -1.62
CA ALA A 261 -3.08 -24.97 -1.52
C ALA A 261 -1.86 -25.42 -2.33
N GLU A 262 -1.57 -24.68 -3.40
CA GLU A 262 -0.37 -24.91 -4.19
C GLU A 262 0.77 -23.98 -3.78
N THR A 263 1.99 -24.53 -3.82
CA THR A 263 3.20 -23.85 -3.36
C THR A 263 4.29 -23.93 -4.41
N GLU A 264 5.34 -23.11 -4.28
CA GLU A 264 6.51 -23.20 -5.15
C GLU A 264 7.10 -24.61 -5.20
N ASN A 265 7.22 -25.25 -4.03
CA ASN A 265 7.84 -26.56 -3.91
C ASN A 265 7.06 -27.68 -4.65
N SER A 266 5.76 -27.51 -4.87
CA SER A 266 4.94 -28.47 -5.59
C SER A 266 5.02 -28.34 -7.09
N LEU A 267 5.45 -27.18 -7.57
CA LEU A 267 5.51 -26.84 -9.00
C LEU A 267 6.95 -26.89 -9.55
N LEU A 268 7.95 -26.61 -8.71
CA LEU A 268 9.34 -26.42 -9.10
C LEU A 268 10.09 -27.77 -9.23
N ASP A 269 10.04 -28.38 -10.40
CA ASP A 269 10.81 -29.57 -10.76
C ASP A 269 12.14 -29.23 -11.50
N ALA A 270 12.94 -30.24 -11.82
CA ALA A 270 14.20 -30.07 -12.53
C ALA A 270 14.02 -29.50 -13.94
N LYS A 271 12.92 -29.86 -14.64
CA LYS A 271 12.59 -29.38 -15.98
C LYS A 271 12.27 -27.89 -15.92
N LEU A 272 11.41 -27.47 -14.97
CA LEU A 272 11.03 -26.08 -14.79
C LEU A 272 12.23 -25.19 -14.41
N LYS A 273 13.16 -25.69 -13.57
CA LYS A 273 14.41 -24.98 -13.25
C LYS A 273 15.24 -24.66 -14.49
N LYS A 274 15.34 -25.60 -15.45
CA LYS A 274 16.05 -25.38 -16.73
C LYS A 274 15.34 -24.31 -17.56
N ILE A 275 14.01 -24.37 -17.65
CA ILE A 275 13.20 -23.38 -18.37
C ILE A 275 13.41 -21.98 -17.77
N ILE A 276 13.33 -21.84 -16.44
CA ILE A 276 13.58 -20.57 -15.74
C ILE A 276 14.98 -20.03 -16.05
N LEU A 277 16.02 -20.88 -16.00
CA LEU A 277 17.40 -20.47 -16.30
C LEU A 277 17.53 -19.96 -17.74
N ASN A 278 16.96 -20.66 -18.70
CA ASN A 278 16.96 -20.24 -20.11
C ASN A 278 16.18 -18.94 -20.31
N GLY A 279 15.00 -18.80 -19.67
CA GLY A 279 14.21 -17.59 -19.71
C GLY A 279 14.96 -16.37 -19.16
N LYS A 280 15.69 -16.54 -18.06
CA LYS A 280 16.55 -15.49 -17.50
C LYS A 280 17.63 -15.04 -18.49
N ARG A 281 18.30 -15.98 -19.17
CA ARG A 281 19.31 -15.64 -20.19
C ARG A 281 18.71 -14.88 -21.37
N GLN A 282 17.54 -15.31 -21.85
CA GLN A 282 16.84 -14.64 -22.96
C GLN A 282 16.46 -13.21 -22.61
N ILE A 283 15.93 -12.99 -21.39
CA ILE A 283 15.50 -11.66 -20.98
C ILE A 283 16.69 -10.73 -20.70
N GLU A 284 17.83 -11.23 -20.25
CA GLU A 284 19.05 -10.44 -20.11
C GLU A 284 19.51 -9.81 -21.42
N ILE A 285 19.46 -10.56 -22.51
CA ILE A 285 19.79 -10.06 -23.86
C ILE A 285 18.79 -8.96 -24.25
N LYS A 286 17.49 -9.21 -24.08
CA LYS A 286 16.43 -8.22 -24.39
C LYS A 286 16.56 -6.94 -23.58
N ILE A 287 16.96 -7.01 -22.30
CA ILE A 287 17.17 -5.85 -21.43
C ILE A 287 18.35 -4.99 -21.94
N SER A 288 19.42 -5.62 -22.41
CA SER A 288 20.53 -4.88 -23.02
C SER A 288 20.07 -4.06 -24.23
N ASP A 289 19.28 -4.70 -25.12
CA ASP A 289 18.72 -4.05 -26.31
C ASP A 289 17.69 -2.96 -25.94
N LEU A 290 16.88 -3.20 -24.90
CA LEU A 290 15.93 -2.23 -24.37
C LEU A 290 16.61 -0.92 -24.00
N PHE A 291 17.67 -1.00 -23.21
CA PHE A 291 18.36 0.19 -22.73
C PHE A 291 19.27 0.87 -23.77
N SER A 292 19.45 0.27 -24.96
CA SER A 292 20.01 0.95 -26.11
C SER A 292 19.08 2.04 -26.69
N LYS A 293 17.77 2.05 -26.31
CA LYS A 293 16.77 3.05 -26.74
C LYS A 293 16.86 4.35 -25.93
N GLU A 294 18.03 4.91 -25.83
CA GLU A 294 18.35 6.09 -25.00
C GLU A 294 17.43 7.30 -25.28
N SER A 295 17.15 7.58 -26.55
CA SER A 295 16.28 8.71 -26.93
C SER A 295 14.87 8.58 -26.39
N PHE A 296 14.30 7.37 -26.39
CA PHE A 296 13.00 7.08 -25.80
C PHE A 296 12.99 7.42 -24.30
N PHE A 297 13.92 6.82 -23.54
CA PHE A 297 13.98 7.01 -22.11
C PHE A 297 14.23 8.47 -21.73
N LYS A 298 15.10 9.17 -22.46
CA LYS A 298 15.41 10.58 -22.22
C LYS A 298 14.19 11.47 -22.39
N SER A 299 13.36 11.22 -23.38
CA SER A 299 12.12 12.00 -23.60
C SER A 299 11.02 11.59 -22.64
N PHE A 300 10.89 10.30 -22.33
CA PHE A 300 9.81 9.77 -21.51
C PHE A 300 9.98 10.08 -20.01
N PHE A 301 11.22 9.95 -19.49
CA PHE A 301 11.54 10.24 -18.10
C PHE A 301 11.87 11.72 -17.92
N SER A 302 10.83 12.54 -18.05
CA SER A 302 10.92 14.00 -17.93
C SER A 302 9.74 14.57 -17.15
N LEU A 303 9.96 15.69 -16.47
CA LEU A 303 8.95 16.51 -15.84
C LEU A 303 9.03 17.90 -16.46
N GLU A 304 7.95 18.35 -17.11
CA GLU A 304 7.96 19.56 -17.94
C GLU A 304 9.08 19.46 -19.00
N GLU A 305 10.06 20.37 -18.99
CA GLU A 305 11.21 20.35 -19.91
C GLU A 305 12.46 19.71 -19.30
N ILE A 306 12.37 19.18 -18.08
CA ILE A 306 13.51 18.64 -17.34
C ILE A 306 13.55 17.13 -17.50
N SER A 307 14.48 16.62 -18.32
CA SER A 307 14.76 15.19 -18.34
C SER A 307 15.66 14.80 -17.16
N PHE A 308 15.17 13.91 -16.33
CA PHE A 308 15.95 13.34 -15.22
C PHE A 308 16.55 11.97 -15.55
N TRP A 309 16.36 11.49 -16.78
CA TRP A 309 16.94 10.22 -17.21
C TRP A 309 18.45 10.11 -17.01
N PRO A 310 19.29 11.12 -17.30
CA PRO A 310 20.73 11.01 -17.13
C PRO A 310 21.18 10.64 -15.70
N THR A 311 20.39 11.05 -14.69
CA THR A 311 20.70 10.79 -13.29
C THR A 311 19.96 9.57 -12.72
N PHE A 312 18.86 9.16 -13.35
CA PHE A 312 18.02 8.02 -12.94
C PHE A 312 18.39 6.71 -13.66
N LYS A 313 19.06 6.80 -14.82
CA LYS A 313 19.33 5.70 -15.74
C LYS A 313 19.99 4.49 -15.05
N GLU A 314 21.12 4.68 -14.40
CA GLU A 314 21.90 3.58 -13.78
C GLU A 314 21.05 2.81 -12.76
N PHE A 315 20.36 3.56 -11.90
CA PHE A 315 19.45 2.97 -10.91
C PHE A 315 18.33 2.18 -11.60
N PHE A 316 17.65 2.77 -12.59
CA PHE A 316 16.52 2.11 -13.24
C PHE A 316 16.93 0.88 -14.04
N GLN A 317 18.09 0.90 -14.69
CA GLN A 317 18.64 -0.25 -15.41
C GLN A 317 18.91 -1.43 -14.49
N GLU A 318 19.59 -1.19 -13.38
CA GLU A 318 19.89 -2.22 -12.38
C GLU A 318 18.61 -2.74 -11.72
N TYR A 319 17.73 -1.82 -11.32
CA TYR A 319 16.46 -2.14 -10.70
C TYR A 319 15.58 -3.01 -11.61
N PHE A 320 15.34 -2.59 -12.86
CA PHE A 320 14.52 -3.34 -13.80
C PHE A 320 15.14 -4.70 -14.14
N ARG A 321 16.45 -4.74 -14.38
CA ARG A 321 17.17 -6.01 -14.64
C ARG A 321 16.97 -7.00 -13.50
N LYS A 322 17.21 -6.59 -12.27
CA LYS A 322 17.06 -7.45 -11.09
C LYS A 322 15.63 -7.95 -10.97
N ARG A 323 14.63 -7.07 -11.09
CA ARG A 323 13.21 -7.45 -11.00
C ARG A 323 12.77 -8.35 -12.14
N ALA A 324 13.12 -8.05 -13.38
CA ALA A 324 12.77 -8.87 -14.53
C ALA A 324 13.28 -10.32 -14.38
N LEU A 325 14.52 -10.51 -13.90
CA LEU A 325 15.08 -11.84 -13.65
C LEU A 325 14.36 -12.60 -12.52
N GLU A 326 13.87 -11.89 -11.50
CA GLU A 326 13.00 -12.50 -10.46
C GLU A 326 11.65 -12.92 -11.04
N PHE A 327 11.04 -12.08 -11.88
CA PHE A 327 9.71 -12.31 -12.46
C PHE A 327 9.65 -13.51 -13.38
N ILE A 328 10.75 -13.85 -14.07
CA ILE A 328 10.80 -15.08 -14.91
C ILE A 328 10.39 -16.31 -14.11
N GLN A 329 10.87 -16.43 -12.87
CA GLN A 329 10.49 -17.56 -12.01
C GLN A 329 9.00 -17.53 -11.66
N GLU A 330 8.46 -16.37 -11.31
CA GLU A 330 7.05 -16.24 -10.91
C GLU A 330 6.11 -16.49 -12.13
N VAL A 331 6.48 -16.02 -13.31
CA VAL A 331 5.75 -16.29 -14.55
C VAL A 331 5.73 -17.80 -14.87
N GLU A 332 6.87 -18.45 -14.82
CA GLU A 332 6.98 -19.88 -15.12
C GLU A 332 6.24 -20.76 -14.11
N LEU A 333 6.29 -20.39 -12.82
CA LEU A 333 5.53 -21.09 -11.78
C LEU A 333 4.02 -20.93 -11.99
N THR A 334 3.55 -19.72 -12.29
CA THR A 334 2.12 -19.47 -12.52
C THR A 334 1.64 -20.16 -13.80
N LYS A 335 2.46 -20.13 -14.86
CA LYS A 335 2.19 -20.87 -16.11
C LYS A 335 2.08 -22.38 -15.86
N LYS A 336 3.02 -22.95 -15.09
CA LYS A 336 3.00 -24.37 -14.70
C LYS A 336 1.76 -24.74 -13.89
N LEU A 337 1.33 -23.83 -13.00
CA LEU A 337 0.08 -23.97 -12.24
C LEU A 337 -1.12 -24.06 -13.19
N MET A 338 -1.23 -23.14 -14.16
CA MET A 338 -2.31 -23.08 -15.14
C MET A 338 -2.25 -24.20 -16.21
N GLU A 339 -1.13 -24.91 -16.34
CA GLU A 339 -1.00 -26.12 -17.14
C GLU A 339 -1.38 -27.38 -16.35
N LYS A 340 -1.18 -27.36 -15.02
CA LYS A 340 -1.48 -28.49 -14.14
C LYS A 340 -2.97 -28.61 -13.85
N TYR A 341 -3.68 -27.46 -13.79
CA TYR A 341 -5.09 -27.39 -13.48
C TYR A 341 -5.84 -26.61 -14.57
N ASP A 342 -6.99 -27.13 -14.96
CA ASP A 342 -7.90 -26.44 -15.88
C ASP A 342 -8.81 -25.51 -15.07
N PHE A 343 -8.51 -24.20 -15.09
CA PHE A 343 -9.27 -23.21 -14.35
C PHE A 343 -10.40 -22.64 -15.18
N SER A 344 -11.59 -22.58 -14.58
CA SER A 344 -12.78 -21.98 -15.19
C SER A 344 -12.91 -20.49 -14.88
N SER A 345 -12.31 -20.02 -13.78
CA SER A 345 -12.23 -18.59 -13.42
C SER A 345 -11.10 -18.32 -12.42
N ILE A 346 -10.68 -17.06 -12.33
CA ILE A 346 -9.64 -16.59 -11.39
C ILE A 346 -10.17 -15.44 -10.55
N LEU A 347 -9.97 -15.51 -9.23
CA LEU A 347 -10.23 -14.43 -8.28
C LEU A 347 -8.94 -13.71 -7.92
N ILE A 348 -8.95 -12.39 -8.06
CA ILE A 348 -7.86 -11.50 -7.64
C ILE A 348 -8.40 -10.36 -6.75
N LEU A 349 -7.54 -9.78 -5.90
CA LEU A 349 -7.89 -8.65 -5.04
C LEU A 349 -7.41 -7.30 -5.59
N SER A 350 -6.47 -7.32 -6.53
CA SER A 350 -5.90 -6.10 -7.12
C SER A 350 -5.35 -6.40 -8.52
N GLU A 351 -5.54 -5.48 -9.46
CA GLU A 351 -4.86 -5.55 -10.76
C GLU A 351 -3.41 -5.04 -10.72
N ALA A 352 -2.96 -4.47 -9.60
CA ALA A 352 -1.60 -3.94 -9.43
C ALA A 352 -0.63 -4.95 -8.78
N GLY A 353 -1.14 -5.93 -8.02
CA GLY A 353 -0.31 -6.91 -7.34
C GLY A 353 0.49 -7.78 -8.31
N LEU A 354 1.75 -8.08 -7.98
CA LEU A 354 2.67 -8.84 -8.85
C LEU A 354 2.07 -10.17 -9.33
N HIS A 355 1.62 -11.02 -8.42
CA HIS A 355 1.15 -12.36 -8.75
C HIS A 355 -0.24 -12.36 -9.37
N GLU A 356 -1.09 -11.43 -8.92
CA GLU A 356 -2.40 -11.17 -9.50
C GLU A 356 -2.27 -10.69 -10.95
N ARG A 357 -1.32 -9.79 -11.23
CA ARG A 357 -1.06 -9.26 -12.58
C ARG A 357 -0.46 -10.31 -13.52
N ILE A 358 0.40 -11.20 -13.01
CA ILE A 358 0.88 -12.35 -13.81
C ILE A 358 -0.29 -13.28 -14.12
N ALA A 359 -1.10 -13.64 -13.13
CA ALA A 359 -2.26 -14.51 -13.34
C ALA A 359 -3.26 -13.90 -14.32
N LEU A 360 -3.56 -12.60 -14.22
CA LEU A 360 -4.44 -11.85 -15.11
C LEU A 360 -3.95 -11.92 -16.58
N GLN A 361 -2.65 -11.66 -16.83
CA GLN A 361 -2.10 -11.66 -18.17
C GLN A 361 -2.05 -13.06 -18.80
N LEU A 362 -1.76 -14.08 -18.00
CA LEU A 362 -1.78 -15.49 -18.47
C LEU A 362 -3.22 -15.98 -18.68
N ALA A 363 -4.17 -15.56 -17.84
CA ALA A 363 -5.59 -15.86 -17.99
C ALA A 363 -6.14 -15.30 -19.31
N TYR A 364 -5.79 -14.06 -19.65
CA TYR A 364 -6.18 -13.44 -20.91
C TYR A 364 -5.77 -14.27 -22.12
N GLN A 365 -4.55 -14.84 -22.15
CA GLN A 365 -4.06 -15.70 -23.23
C GLN A 365 -4.85 -17.01 -23.33
N LYS A 366 -5.40 -17.49 -22.22
CA LYS A 366 -6.16 -18.74 -22.14
C LYS A 366 -7.67 -18.53 -22.19
N GLN A 367 -8.11 -17.27 -22.32
CA GLN A 367 -9.52 -16.87 -22.28
C GLN A 367 -10.23 -17.31 -20.99
N ILE A 368 -9.50 -17.34 -19.86
CA ILE A 368 -10.04 -17.64 -18.55
C ILE A 368 -10.58 -16.34 -17.94
N PRO A 369 -11.87 -16.25 -17.56
CA PRO A 369 -12.43 -15.05 -16.98
C PRO A 369 -11.80 -14.72 -15.63
N VAL A 370 -11.47 -13.44 -15.41
CA VAL A 370 -10.88 -12.92 -14.18
C VAL A 370 -11.86 -12.01 -13.46
N CYS A 371 -12.09 -12.29 -12.18
CA CYS A 371 -12.93 -11.52 -11.29
C CYS A 371 -12.09 -10.72 -10.30
N LEU A 372 -12.16 -9.40 -10.36
CA LEU A 372 -11.60 -8.50 -9.35
C LEU A 372 -12.58 -8.41 -8.18
N VAL A 373 -12.19 -8.88 -7.01
CA VAL A 373 -12.97 -8.76 -5.77
C VAL A 373 -12.52 -7.51 -5.01
N GLN A 374 -13.46 -6.63 -4.70
CA GLN A 374 -13.16 -5.44 -3.91
C GLN A 374 -12.62 -5.84 -2.52
N HIS A 375 -11.50 -5.25 -2.11
CA HIS A 375 -10.81 -5.62 -0.87
C HIS A 375 -10.64 -4.48 0.15
N GLY A 376 -11.03 -3.24 -0.22
CA GLY A 376 -10.96 -2.06 0.63
C GLY A 376 -12.00 -1.01 0.25
N ILE A 377 -12.20 -0.03 1.12
CA ILE A 377 -12.99 1.15 0.81
C ILE A 377 -12.19 2.05 -0.13
N ASN A 378 -12.79 2.43 -1.26
CA ASN A 378 -12.16 3.32 -2.24
C ASN A 378 -12.56 4.77 -1.99
N TYR A 379 -11.66 5.71 -2.23
CA TYR A 379 -12.04 7.09 -2.47
C TYR A 379 -12.85 7.15 -3.76
N ASN A 380 -14.14 7.40 -3.67
CA ASN A 380 -15.08 7.30 -4.78
C ASN A 380 -15.35 8.68 -5.41
N THR A 381 -14.28 9.37 -5.78
CA THR A 381 -14.31 10.69 -6.41
C THR A 381 -13.65 10.64 -7.79
N LYS A 382 -13.90 11.65 -8.63
CA LYS A 382 -13.26 11.76 -9.95
C LYS A 382 -11.75 11.99 -9.81
N GLU A 383 -11.37 12.79 -8.84
CA GLU A 383 -9.98 13.19 -8.58
C GLU A 383 -9.09 12.02 -8.12
N SER A 384 -9.69 10.99 -7.53
CA SER A 384 -8.98 9.78 -7.07
C SER A 384 -8.89 8.67 -8.11
N TYR A 385 -9.41 8.88 -9.32
CA TYR A 385 -9.47 7.83 -10.35
C TYR A 385 -8.10 7.24 -10.67
N ASP A 386 -7.14 8.09 -11.01
CA ASP A 386 -5.78 7.64 -11.39
C ASP A 386 -5.12 6.83 -10.26
N MET A 387 -5.31 7.24 -9.00
CA MET A 387 -4.82 6.51 -7.83
C MET A 387 -5.50 5.14 -7.70
N ASN A 388 -6.84 5.06 -7.85
CA ASN A 388 -7.56 3.79 -7.75
C ASN A 388 -7.16 2.83 -8.89
N VAL A 389 -6.89 3.33 -10.09
CA VAL A 389 -6.36 2.55 -11.21
C VAL A 389 -4.94 2.07 -10.92
N ALA A 390 -4.06 2.96 -10.46
CA ALA A 390 -2.68 2.63 -10.14
C ALA A 390 -2.57 1.54 -9.05
N LYS A 391 -3.49 1.58 -8.06
CA LYS A 391 -3.61 0.55 -7.01
C LYS A 391 -4.34 -0.73 -7.44
N GLY A 392 -4.82 -0.79 -8.68
CA GLY A 392 -5.54 -1.94 -9.21
C GLY A 392 -6.88 -2.19 -8.49
N ALA A 393 -7.52 -1.15 -7.97
CA ALA A 393 -8.78 -1.23 -7.24
C ALA A 393 -10.01 -1.16 -8.16
N LEU A 394 -9.81 -0.87 -9.46
CA LEU A 394 -10.85 -0.83 -10.49
C LEU A 394 -10.59 -1.87 -11.58
N PRO A 395 -11.64 -2.47 -12.18
CA PRO A 395 -11.54 -3.55 -13.16
C PRO A 395 -11.22 -3.02 -14.57
N ILE A 396 -10.01 -2.50 -14.75
CA ILE A 396 -9.56 -1.99 -16.06
C ILE A 396 -9.31 -3.14 -17.02
N LYS A 397 -8.72 -4.22 -16.53
CA LYS A 397 -8.33 -5.40 -17.31
C LYS A 397 -9.15 -6.64 -16.99
N SER A 398 -9.69 -6.74 -15.77
CA SER A 398 -10.53 -7.85 -15.33
C SER A 398 -11.86 -7.87 -16.07
N ASP A 399 -12.45 -9.06 -16.24
CA ASP A 399 -13.73 -9.26 -16.91
C ASP A 399 -14.89 -8.83 -16.02
N TYR A 400 -14.79 -9.10 -14.70
CA TYR A 400 -15.83 -8.80 -13.73
C TYR A 400 -15.28 -8.05 -12.52
N TYR A 401 -16.10 -7.15 -11.97
CA TYR A 401 -15.86 -6.45 -10.72
C TYR A 401 -16.90 -6.85 -9.68
N LEU A 402 -16.48 -7.63 -8.72
CA LEU A 402 -17.31 -8.10 -7.62
C LEU A 402 -17.18 -7.08 -6.48
N CYS A 403 -17.99 -6.03 -6.56
CA CYS A 403 -17.92 -4.90 -5.64
C CYS A 403 -18.83 -5.10 -4.42
N TRP A 404 -18.53 -4.37 -3.36
CA TRP A 404 -19.23 -4.52 -2.09
C TRP A 404 -20.69 -4.07 -2.14
N GLY A 405 -20.99 -2.97 -2.83
CA GLY A 405 -22.34 -2.44 -2.84
C GLY A 405 -22.55 -1.32 -3.85
N ARG A 406 -23.70 -0.64 -3.69
CA ARG A 406 -24.20 0.38 -4.63
C ARG A 406 -23.17 1.50 -4.85
N ILE A 407 -22.57 2.02 -3.78
CA ILE A 407 -21.64 3.15 -3.88
C ILE A 407 -20.42 2.81 -4.75
N SER A 408 -19.80 1.65 -4.55
CA SER A 408 -18.66 1.20 -5.36
C SER A 408 -19.08 0.91 -6.81
N GLY A 409 -20.26 0.33 -7.01
CA GLY A 409 -20.82 0.06 -8.34
C GLY A 409 -21.10 1.34 -9.13
N GLU A 410 -21.76 2.32 -8.52
CA GLU A 410 -22.05 3.62 -9.14
C GLU A 410 -20.78 4.41 -9.44
N TYR A 411 -19.80 4.37 -8.54
CA TYR A 411 -18.50 5.00 -8.77
C TYR A 411 -17.82 4.42 -10.01
N SER A 412 -17.76 3.09 -10.11
CA SER A 412 -17.13 2.41 -11.25
C SER A 412 -17.82 2.79 -12.57
N LYS A 413 -19.16 2.83 -12.60
CA LYS A 413 -19.93 3.26 -13.77
C LYS A 413 -19.66 4.73 -14.15
N LYS A 414 -19.57 5.62 -13.15
CA LYS A 414 -19.18 7.02 -13.37
C LYS A 414 -17.77 7.18 -13.95
N MET A 415 -16.89 6.22 -13.67
CA MET A 415 -15.53 6.16 -14.23
C MET A 415 -15.46 5.39 -15.55
N ALA A 416 -16.58 5.28 -16.27
CA ALA A 416 -16.70 4.63 -17.58
C ALA A 416 -16.41 3.12 -17.59
N ILE A 417 -16.45 2.44 -16.44
CA ILE A 417 -16.44 0.98 -16.40
C ILE A 417 -17.80 0.48 -16.90
N LYS A 418 -17.78 -0.45 -17.84
CA LYS A 418 -18.99 -1.03 -18.43
C LYS A 418 -19.87 -1.69 -17.38
N SER A 419 -21.18 -1.42 -17.45
CA SER A 419 -22.14 -1.88 -16.43
C SER A 419 -22.22 -3.40 -16.30
N GLU A 420 -22.04 -4.12 -17.42
CA GLU A 420 -22.03 -5.58 -17.45
C GLU A 420 -20.88 -6.22 -16.68
N LYS A 421 -19.81 -5.47 -16.42
CA LYS A 421 -18.68 -5.93 -15.59
C LYS A 421 -18.95 -5.78 -14.09
N VAL A 422 -19.91 -4.94 -13.67
CA VAL A 422 -20.02 -4.48 -12.27
C VAL A 422 -21.13 -5.20 -11.55
N HIS A 423 -20.77 -6.05 -10.58
CA HIS A 423 -21.68 -6.89 -9.81
C HIS A 423 -21.57 -6.58 -8.32
N PRO A 424 -22.55 -5.89 -7.71
CA PRO A 424 -22.62 -5.72 -6.27
C PRO A 424 -23.02 -7.04 -5.60
N ILE A 425 -22.05 -7.69 -4.93
CA ILE A 425 -22.23 -9.01 -4.30
C ILE A 425 -22.15 -8.97 -2.77
N GLY A 426 -21.88 -7.82 -2.17
CA GLY A 426 -21.55 -7.74 -0.76
C GLY A 426 -20.05 -7.98 -0.50
N SER A 427 -19.71 -8.21 0.75
CA SER A 427 -18.31 -8.38 1.15
C SER A 427 -18.12 -9.59 2.07
N ALA A 428 -17.38 -10.58 1.58
CA ALA A 428 -17.00 -11.73 2.37
C ALA A 428 -16.10 -11.40 3.59
N VAL A 429 -15.48 -10.21 3.60
CA VAL A 429 -14.66 -9.73 4.73
C VAL A 429 -15.53 -9.32 5.91
N PHE A 430 -16.72 -8.74 5.64
CA PHE A 430 -17.64 -8.26 6.65
C PHE A 430 -18.68 -9.30 7.06
N ASP A 431 -18.74 -10.46 6.40
CA ASP A 431 -19.56 -11.56 6.86
C ASP A 431 -19.10 -12.00 8.26
N GLY A 432 -20.06 -12.21 9.16
CA GLY A 432 -19.81 -12.52 10.56
C GLY A 432 -19.44 -11.31 11.44
N VAL A 433 -19.40 -10.09 10.89
CA VAL A 433 -19.42 -8.86 11.68
C VAL A 433 -20.87 -8.54 12.00
N THR A 434 -21.33 -8.97 13.17
CA THR A 434 -22.71 -8.82 13.59
C THR A 434 -22.81 -7.99 14.87
N PHE A 435 -23.85 -7.16 14.94
CA PHE A 435 -24.16 -6.44 16.15
C PHE A 435 -24.64 -7.42 17.24
N ASP A 436 -23.99 -7.40 18.40
CA ASP A 436 -24.34 -8.17 19.58
C ASP A 436 -24.53 -7.19 20.73
N GLU A 437 -25.76 -7.01 21.18
CA GLU A 437 -26.10 -6.02 22.18
C GLU A 437 -25.32 -6.19 23.49
N GLN A 438 -25.15 -7.43 23.96
CA GLN A 438 -24.43 -7.72 25.19
C GLN A 438 -22.95 -7.34 25.11
N LYS A 439 -22.29 -7.60 23.98
CA LYS A 439 -20.90 -7.23 23.77
C LYS A 439 -20.72 -5.73 23.47
N CYS A 440 -21.67 -5.15 22.76
CA CYS A 440 -21.64 -3.74 22.38
C CYS A 440 -22.02 -2.78 23.53
N SER A 441 -22.63 -3.29 24.61
CA SER A 441 -22.97 -2.51 25.81
C SER A 441 -21.76 -2.10 26.66
N LYS A 442 -20.63 -2.75 26.50
CA LYS A 442 -19.40 -2.57 27.32
C LYS A 442 -18.65 -1.28 27.03
N LYS A 443 -19.05 -0.28 26.50
CA LYS A 443 -18.46 1.04 26.20
C LYS A 443 -17.26 1.42 27.11
N ASP A 444 -16.18 0.67 27.06
CA ASP A 444 -15.09 0.76 28.02
C ASP A 444 -13.89 1.60 27.54
N HIS A 445 -13.85 1.96 26.24
CA HIS A 445 -12.77 2.76 25.68
C HIS A 445 -13.16 3.52 24.40
N VAL A 446 -12.39 4.56 24.09
CA VAL A 446 -12.35 5.18 22.77
C VAL A 446 -11.30 4.44 21.92
N LEU A 447 -11.63 4.13 20.68
CA LEU A 447 -10.71 3.43 19.77
C LEU A 447 -10.23 4.40 18.69
N LEU A 448 -8.91 4.55 18.54
CA LEU A 448 -8.30 5.17 17.37
C LEU A 448 -7.84 4.08 16.39
N ALA A 449 -8.35 4.09 15.17
CA ALA A 449 -7.81 3.31 14.07
C ALA A 449 -6.97 4.22 13.16
N THR A 450 -5.66 3.97 13.09
CA THR A 450 -4.77 4.77 12.23
C THR A 450 -4.91 4.35 10.77
N GLY A 451 -4.75 5.31 9.85
CA GLY A 451 -4.60 5.05 8.42
C GLY A 451 -3.14 4.69 8.10
N SER A 452 -2.90 3.93 7.05
CA SER A 452 -1.54 3.73 6.55
C SER A 452 -1.04 5.02 5.89
N PRO A 453 0.10 5.58 6.31
CA PRO A 453 0.72 6.65 5.57
C PRO A 453 1.12 6.08 4.20
N THR A 454 0.69 6.76 3.15
CA THR A 454 0.96 6.31 1.80
C THR A 454 2.24 6.97 1.31
N LYS A 455 3.35 6.22 1.31
CA LYS A 455 4.62 6.66 0.69
C LYS A 455 4.50 6.86 -0.84
N GLU A 456 3.32 6.65 -1.38
CA GLU A 456 2.99 6.70 -2.79
C GLU A 456 2.45 8.06 -3.23
N HIS A 457 2.30 9.01 -2.28
CA HIS A 457 1.73 10.32 -2.57
C HIS A 457 2.72 11.43 -2.24
N ALA A 458 2.94 12.32 -3.20
CA ALA A 458 3.89 13.41 -3.06
C ALA A 458 3.58 14.33 -1.86
N SER A 459 2.30 14.56 -1.57
CA SER A 459 1.86 15.33 -0.40
C SER A 459 2.20 14.66 0.92
N ASP A 460 2.03 13.33 1.01
CA ASP A 460 2.26 12.58 2.25
C ASP A 460 3.75 12.44 2.60
N LEU A 461 4.62 12.75 1.65
CA LEU A 461 6.07 12.74 1.83
C LEU A 461 6.62 14.07 2.37
N THR A 462 5.78 15.08 2.53
CA THR A 462 6.22 16.38 3.06
C THR A 462 6.46 16.28 4.57
N VAL A 463 7.46 17.00 5.05
CA VAL A 463 7.76 17.09 6.49
C VAL A 463 6.53 17.60 7.26
N GLU A 464 5.85 18.62 6.70
CA GLU A 464 4.65 19.20 7.28
C GLU A 464 3.56 18.15 7.54
N ILE A 465 3.28 17.28 6.57
CA ILE A 465 2.23 16.26 6.70
C ILE A 465 2.63 15.17 7.69
N ILE A 466 3.90 14.80 7.72
CA ILE A 466 4.39 13.83 8.72
C ILE A 466 4.23 14.41 10.13
N GLU A 467 4.63 15.67 10.36
CA GLU A 467 4.44 16.33 11.64
C GLU A 467 2.96 16.46 12.02
N LYS A 468 2.09 16.88 11.10
CA LYS A 468 0.64 16.96 11.33
C LYS A 468 0.03 15.61 11.74
N ASN A 469 0.46 14.51 11.13
CA ASN A 469 0.00 13.16 11.52
C ASN A 469 0.43 12.82 12.96
N MET A 470 1.65 13.18 13.35
CA MET A 470 2.13 12.98 14.73
C MET A 470 1.37 13.85 15.72
N ASP A 471 1.13 15.11 15.37
CA ASP A 471 0.36 16.06 16.19
C ASP A 471 -1.11 15.62 16.34
N ALA A 472 -1.70 15.05 15.29
CA ALA A 472 -3.04 14.47 15.33
C ALA A 472 -3.12 13.34 16.36
N VAL A 473 -2.19 12.40 16.34
CA VAL A 473 -2.13 11.32 17.34
C VAL A 473 -1.96 11.89 18.74
N LYS A 474 -1.04 12.86 18.92
CA LYS A 474 -0.80 13.53 20.21
C LYS A 474 -2.05 14.24 20.72
N LYS A 475 -2.73 15.00 19.85
CA LYS A 475 -3.98 15.71 20.19
C LYS A 475 -5.07 14.73 20.60
N ILE A 476 -5.26 13.64 19.87
CA ILE A 476 -6.24 12.60 20.22
C ILE A 476 -5.92 12.02 21.60
N CYS A 477 -4.66 11.66 21.86
CA CYS A 477 -4.24 11.16 23.18
C CYS A 477 -4.57 12.17 24.31
N GLN A 478 -4.23 13.43 24.11
CA GLN A 478 -4.47 14.51 25.11
C GLN A 478 -5.96 14.71 25.36
N VAL A 479 -6.76 14.84 24.31
CA VAL A 479 -8.18 15.17 24.43
C VAL A 479 -8.97 13.99 25.02
N VAL A 480 -8.70 12.76 24.61
CA VAL A 480 -9.37 11.57 25.19
C VAL A 480 -9.01 11.43 26.66
N THR A 481 -7.74 11.65 27.04
CA THR A 481 -7.30 11.63 28.44
C THR A 481 -7.96 12.75 29.27
N LYS A 482 -8.11 13.97 28.72
CA LYS A 482 -8.80 15.11 29.34
C LYS A 482 -10.24 14.76 29.76
N TYR A 483 -10.93 13.94 28.97
CA TYR A 483 -12.29 13.48 29.29
C TYR A 483 -12.33 12.17 30.10
N ASN A 484 -11.23 11.78 30.73
CA ASN A 484 -11.11 10.58 31.58
C ASN A 484 -11.57 9.29 30.86
N LYS A 485 -11.38 9.21 29.52
CA LYS A 485 -11.69 8.02 28.74
C LYS A 485 -10.41 7.20 28.48
N LYS A 486 -10.53 5.88 28.56
CA LYS A 486 -9.47 4.98 28.12
C LYS A 486 -9.30 5.08 26.60
N LEU A 487 -8.07 5.14 26.13
CA LEU A 487 -7.75 5.12 24.70
C LEU A 487 -7.04 3.83 24.32
N ILE A 488 -7.51 3.21 23.26
CA ILE A 488 -6.78 2.14 22.56
C ILE A 488 -6.46 2.65 21.16
N ILE A 489 -5.21 2.52 20.73
CA ILE A 489 -4.76 2.84 19.37
C ILE A 489 -4.53 1.52 18.64
N LYS A 490 -5.31 1.27 17.60
CA LYS A 490 -5.12 0.15 16.68
C LYS A 490 -4.42 0.66 15.43
N THR A 491 -3.15 0.30 15.29
CA THR A 491 -2.37 0.72 14.13
C THR A 491 -2.71 -0.15 12.91
N HIS A 492 -2.54 0.43 11.73
CA HIS A 492 -2.70 -0.28 10.46
C HIS A 492 -1.69 -1.44 10.37
N PRO A 493 -2.02 -2.59 9.76
CA PRO A 493 -1.11 -3.74 9.68
C PRO A 493 0.10 -3.55 8.76
N SER A 494 0.18 -2.44 8.01
CA SER A 494 1.33 -2.15 7.14
C SER A 494 2.65 -2.17 7.94
N PRO A 495 3.74 -2.75 7.39
CA PRO A 495 5.04 -2.75 8.06
C PRO A 495 5.65 -1.35 8.18
N ASP A 496 5.31 -0.44 7.26
CA ASP A 496 5.89 0.90 7.17
C ASP A 496 5.13 1.97 7.96
N GLU A 497 4.14 1.55 8.77
CA GLU A 497 3.38 2.48 9.57
C GLU A 497 4.19 3.06 10.71
N PHE A 498 3.98 4.36 10.94
CA PHE A 498 4.49 5.07 12.11
C PHE A 498 4.01 4.39 13.41
N ASP A 499 4.93 4.15 14.34
CA ASP A 499 4.61 3.62 15.67
C ASP A 499 4.26 4.77 16.64
N PRO A 500 2.99 4.96 16.99
CA PRO A 500 2.57 6.04 17.89
C PRO A 500 2.89 5.76 19.37
N SER A 501 3.48 4.62 19.69
CA SER A 501 3.69 4.18 21.08
C SER A 501 4.46 5.18 21.93
N PHE A 502 5.47 5.85 21.35
CA PHE A 502 6.26 6.84 22.06
C PHE A 502 5.40 8.08 22.42
N ILE A 503 4.66 8.61 21.45
CA ILE A 503 3.78 9.77 21.64
C ILE A 503 2.69 9.43 22.67
N ALA A 504 2.06 8.27 22.52
CA ALA A 504 1.00 7.82 23.41
C ALA A 504 1.48 7.77 24.88
N LYS A 505 2.65 7.14 25.10
CA LYS A 505 3.23 7.00 26.45
C LYS A 505 3.66 8.33 27.08
N GLN A 506 4.11 9.29 26.27
CA GLN A 506 4.43 10.64 26.77
C GLN A 506 3.20 11.38 27.30
N VAL A 507 2.02 11.14 26.70
CA VAL A 507 0.76 11.78 27.12
C VAL A 507 0.14 11.03 28.30
N ASN A 508 -0.01 9.71 28.16
CA ASN A 508 -0.58 8.86 29.20
C ASN A 508 -0.03 7.42 29.06
N PRO A 509 0.74 6.90 30.04
CA PRO A 509 1.31 5.55 30.01
C PRO A 509 0.29 4.40 29.90
N GLU A 510 -0.97 4.65 30.27
CA GLU A 510 -2.05 3.64 30.21
C GLU A 510 -2.61 3.44 28.79
N ILE A 511 -2.29 4.31 27.83
CA ILE A 511 -2.74 4.17 26.44
C ILE A 511 -2.12 2.90 25.83
N LYS A 512 -2.99 2.03 25.34
CA LYS A 512 -2.58 0.77 24.70
C LYS A 512 -2.45 0.98 23.20
N VAL A 513 -1.31 0.56 22.63
CA VAL A 513 -1.09 0.51 21.18
C VAL A 513 -1.06 -0.96 20.73
N ILE A 514 -1.93 -1.32 19.77
CA ILE A 514 -2.13 -2.69 19.29
C ILE A 514 -1.94 -2.71 17.78
N LYS A 515 -1.02 -3.53 17.27
CA LYS A 515 -0.82 -3.69 15.83
C LYS A 515 -1.52 -4.94 15.29
N GLU A 516 -1.51 -6.02 16.03
CA GLU A 516 -2.02 -7.33 15.59
C GLU A 516 -3.49 -7.55 15.92
N GLY A 517 -4.10 -8.55 15.27
CA GLY A 517 -5.48 -8.95 15.48
C GLY A 517 -6.50 -8.14 14.67
N ARG A 518 -7.72 -8.69 14.58
CA ARG A 518 -8.85 -8.02 13.94
C ARG A 518 -9.29 -6.79 14.73
N ILE A 519 -9.76 -5.76 14.04
CA ILE A 519 -10.24 -4.54 14.68
C ILE A 519 -11.67 -4.68 15.19
N SER A 520 -12.52 -5.48 14.53
CA SER A 520 -13.96 -5.59 14.85
C SER A 520 -14.25 -5.91 16.33
N PRO A 521 -13.51 -6.81 17.04
CA PRO A 521 -13.72 -7.02 18.47
C PRO A 521 -13.43 -5.79 19.33
N LEU A 522 -12.46 -4.95 18.93
CA LEU A 522 -12.16 -3.70 19.63
C LEU A 522 -13.25 -2.65 19.38
N ILE A 523 -13.76 -2.57 18.14
CA ILE A 523 -14.89 -1.70 17.81
C ILE A 523 -16.14 -2.15 18.57
N GLN A 524 -16.37 -3.44 18.70
CA GLN A 524 -17.54 -3.98 19.38
C GLN A 524 -17.65 -3.49 20.83
N SER A 525 -16.53 -3.40 21.54
CA SER A 525 -16.47 -2.93 22.94
C SER A 525 -16.15 -1.44 23.10
N CYS A 526 -15.86 -0.68 22.04
CA CYS A 526 -15.56 0.74 22.18
C CYS A 526 -16.83 1.60 22.38
N ASP A 527 -16.62 2.79 22.93
CA ASP A 527 -17.64 3.83 23.08
C ASP A 527 -17.85 4.59 21.76
N LEU A 528 -16.76 4.92 21.09
CA LEU A 528 -16.74 5.50 19.75
C LEU A 528 -15.46 5.13 19.01
N LEU A 529 -15.49 5.20 17.69
CA LEU A 529 -14.34 5.03 16.81
C LEU A 529 -13.86 6.40 16.32
N ILE A 530 -12.54 6.65 16.45
CA ILE A 530 -11.84 7.73 15.76
C ILE A 530 -11.02 7.13 14.64
N ILE A 531 -11.07 7.73 13.47
CA ILE A 531 -10.24 7.35 12.31
C ILE A 531 -9.45 8.57 11.82
N ASN A 532 -8.26 8.32 11.27
CA ASN A 532 -7.52 9.33 10.52
C ASN A 532 -7.91 9.19 9.05
N ASP A 533 -8.49 10.24 8.48
CA ASP A 533 -9.03 10.24 7.10
C ASP A 533 -10.01 9.06 6.85
N LEU A 534 -10.12 8.57 5.61
CA LEU A 534 -11.03 7.47 5.28
C LEU A 534 -10.33 6.11 5.38
N THR A 535 -10.83 5.26 6.25
CA THR A 535 -10.34 3.88 6.42
C THR A 535 -11.49 2.87 6.53
N SER A 536 -11.27 1.62 6.09
CA SER A 536 -12.30 0.57 6.07
C SER A 536 -12.96 0.25 7.43
N PRO A 537 -12.30 0.39 8.60
CA PRO A 537 -12.93 0.26 9.91
C PRO A 537 -14.18 1.10 10.16
N ILE A 538 -14.41 2.15 9.37
CA ILE A 538 -15.65 2.93 9.42
C ILE A 538 -16.88 2.04 9.16
N LEU A 539 -16.75 1.05 8.25
CA LEU A 539 -17.86 0.13 7.94
C LEU A 539 -18.10 -0.87 9.08
N ASP A 540 -17.05 -1.36 9.74
CA ASP A 540 -17.20 -2.18 10.96
C ASP A 540 -17.99 -1.39 12.03
N ALA A 541 -17.63 -0.11 12.23
CA ALA A 541 -18.31 0.74 13.21
C ALA A 541 -19.79 0.95 12.86
N TYR A 542 -20.12 1.17 11.61
CA TYR A 542 -21.50 1.33 11.16
C TYR A 542 -22.33 0.05 11.39
N ILE A 543 -21.79 -1.13 11.06
CA ILE A 543 -22.43 -2.43 11.31
C ILE A 543 -22.62 -2.65 12.82
N LEU A 544 -21.61 -2.29 13.62
CA LEU A 544 -21.59 -2.48 15.06
C LEU A 544 -22.25 -1.32 15.84
N LYS A 545 -22.96 -0.43 15.14
CA LYS A 545 -23.72 0.69 15.72
C LYS A 545 -22.88 1.59 16.62
N LYS A 546 -21.69 1.95 16.15
CA LYS A 546 -20.77 2.84 16.87
C LYS A 546 -20.68 4.19 16.16
N PRO A 547 -20.74 5.32 16.92
CA PRO A 547 -20.51 6.63 16.34
C PRO A 547 -19.05 6.74 15.86
N VAL A 548 -18.83 7.53 14.81
CA VAL A 548 -17.50 7.70 14.20
C VAL A 548 -17.15 9.18 14.11
N ILE A 549 -15.89 9.49 14.45
CA ILE A 549 -15.25 10.78 14.16
C ILE A 549 -14.08 10.51 13.20
N SER A 550 -14.06 11.19 12.06
CA SER A 550 -12.94 11.20 11.14
C SER A 550 -12.14 12.50 11.32
N LEU A 551 -10.91 12.38 11.80
CA LEU A 551 -9.98 13.50 11.87
C LEU A 551 -9.25 13.62 10.54
N ARG A 552 -9.53 14.67 9.79
CA ARG A 552 -8.84 14.96 8.53
C ARG A 552 -7.53 15.69 8.80
N VAL A 553 -6.45 15.02 8.51
CA VAL A 553 -5.09 15.57 8.68
C VAL A 553 -4.55 16.10 7.37
N THR A 554 -4.89 15.45 6.25
CA THR A 554 -4.32 15.72 4.94
C THR A 554 -5.39 16.04 3.90
N ASP A 555 -5.07 16.96 3.00
CA ASP A 555 -5.82 17.20 1.76
C ASP A 555 -4.98 16.76 0.56
N ASN A 556 -5.13 15.52 0.18
CA ASN A 556 -4.41 14.93 -0.97
C ASN A 556 -4.98 15.38 -2.33
N GLY A 557 -5.99 16.24 -2.34
CA GLY A 557 -6.65 16.69 -3.55
C GLY A 557 -7.53 15.63 -4.22
N TRP A 558 -7.92 14.60 -3.48
CA TRP A 558 -8.81 13.53 -4.00
C TRP A 558 -10.29 13.84 -3.85
N GLY A 559 -10.62 15.06 -3.48
CA GLY A 559 -12.00 15.46 -3.24
C GLY A 559 -12.58 14.89 -1.94
N ILE A 560 -13.92 14.94 -1.81
CA ILE A 560 -14.62 14.48 -0.62
C ILE A 560 -15.38 13.19 -0.96
N PRO A 561 -15.01 12.04 -0.38
CA PRO A 561 -15.67 10.77 -0.62
C PRO A 561 -17.10 10.76 -0.06
N THR A 562 -17.94 9.85 -0.55
CA THR A 562 -19.35 9.76 -0.14
C THR A 562 -19.51 9.55 1.36
N ALA A 563 -18.61 8.81 2.00
CA ALA A 563 -18.64 8.57 3.45
C ALA A 563 -18.59 9.87 4.29
N PHE A 564 -18.04 10.95 3.73
CA PHE A 564 -17.94 12.25 4.40
C PHE A 564 -19.06 13.23 4.01
N LYS A 565 -19.96 12.84 3.12
CA LYS A 565 -21.06 13.71 2.63
C LYS A 565 -22.42 13.36 3.23
N ASN A 566 -22.59 12.17 3.78
CA ASN A 566 -23.89 11.62 4.20
C ASN A 566 -24.14 11.68 5.72
N ASN A 567 -23.41 12.52 6.43
CA ASN A 567 -23.53 12.75 7.88
C ASN A 567 -23.37 11.49 8.77
N SER A 568 -22.88 10.39 8.20
CA SER A 568 -22.70 9.14 8.94
C SER A 568 -21.47 9.14 9.87
N CYS A 569 -20.63 10.16 9.77
CA CYS A 569 -19.55 10.44 10.71
C CYS A 569 -19.34 11.95 10.86
N ILE A 570 -18.80 12.37 11.99
CA ILE A 570 -18.30 13.74 12.12
C ILE A 570 -16.94 13.83 11.43
N VAL A 571 -16.82 14.74 10.48
CA VAL A 571 -15.56 15.07 9.81
C VAL A 571 -15.01 16.32 10.46
N THR A 572 -13.86 16.21 11.13
CA THR A 572 -13.27 17.28 11.93
C THR A 572 -11.81 17.54 11.58
N ASP A 573 -11.25 18.62 12.07
CA ASP A 573 -9.85 18.99 12.02
C ASP A 573 -9.22 19.08 13.42
N LEU A 574 -7.92 19.40 13.50
CA LEU A 574 -7.21 19.50 14.77
C LEU A 574 -7.75 20.60 15.70
N GLU A 575 -8.32 21.67 15.15
CA GLU A 575 -8.83 22.81 15.93
C GLU A 575 -10.17 22.46 16.59
N LYS A 576 -11.09 21.85 15.84
CA LYS A 576 -12.45 21.51 16.27
C LYS A 576 -12.56 20.17 17.00
N PHE A 577 -11.54 19.33 16.92
CA PHE A 577 -11.59 17.95 17.43
C PHE A 577 -12.01 17.85 18.91
N ASP A 578 -11.55 18.77 19.76
CA ASP A 578 -11.89 18.77 21.20
C ASP A 578 -13.40 18.97 21.42
N ASP A 579 -13.99 19.96 20.74
CA ASP A 579 -15.41 20.28 20.87
C ASP A 579 -16.29 19.17 20.25
N ASP A 580 -15.89 18.64 19.10
CA ASP A 580 -16.61 17.56 18.44
C ASP A 580 -16.58 16.27 19.25
N LEU A 581 -15.44 15.91 19.82
CA LEU A 581 -15.34 14.75 20.72
C LEU A 581 -16.21 14.93 21.95
N LYS A 582 -16.15 16.11 22.60
CA LYS A 582 -16.99 16.46 23.75
C LYS A 582 -18.47 16.33 23.42
N ASN A 583 -18.88 16.85 22.27
CA ASN A 583 -20.26 16.76 21.80
C ASN A 583 -20.71 15.30 21.64
N VAL A 584 -19.91 14.47 20.94
CA VAL A 584 -20.26 13.04 20.76
C VAL A 584 -20.28 12.29 22.10
N LEU A 585 -19.40 12.60 23.04
CA LEU A 585 -19.35 11.93 24.34
C LEU A 585 -20.55 12.26 25.25
N ASN A 586 -21.06 13.50 25.19
CA ASN A 586 -22.03 14.02 26.14
C ASN A 586 -23.44 14.25 25.57
N ASN A 587 -23.61 14.20 24.24
CA ASN A 587 -24.88 14.45 23.58
C ASN A 587 -25.44 13.15 22.96
N GLU A 588 -26.38 12.54 23.66
CA GLU A 588 -26.98 11.28 23.24
C GLU A 588 -27.76 11.40 21.90
N SER A 589 -28.40 12.54 21.64
CA SER A 589 -29.09 12.78 20.39
C SER A 589 -28.13 12.76 19.19
N VAL A 590 -26.97 13.42 19.31
CA VAL A 590 -25.93 13.40 18.27
C VAL A 590 -25.41 11.98 18.05
N ARG A 591 -25.15 11.26 19.14
CA ARG A 591 -24.68 9.86 19.05
C ARG A 591 -25.69 8.97 18.32
N ASN A 592 -26.94 9.04 18.70
CA ASN A 592 -28.01 8.24 18.11
C ASN A 592 -28.21 8.57 16.62
N GLN A 593 -28.12 9.86 16.25
CA GLN A 593 -28.19 10.27 14.85
C GLN A 593 -27.04 9.69 14.01
N LEU A 594 -25.79 9.77 14.53
CA LEU A 594 -24.62 9.19 13.85
C LEU A 594 -24.74 7.67 13.66
N ILE A 595 -25.31 6.96 14.64
CA ILE A 595 -25.57 5.52 14.54
C ILE A 595 -26.60 5.23 13.46
N ILE A 596 -27.72 5.95 13.43
CA ILE A 596 -28.79 5.77 12.42
C ILE A 596 -28.24 6.03 11.00
N ASP A 597 -27.54 7.15 10.83
CA ASP A 597 -26.96 7.52 9.54
C ASP A 597 -25.85 6.54 9.12
N GLY A 598 -25.07 6.03 10.07
CA GLY A 598 -24.07 4.99 9.87
C GLY A 598 -24.70 3.67 9.41
N GLU A 599 -25.76 3.20 10.05
CA GLU A 599 -26.50 1.99 9.62
C GLU A 599 -27.06 2.14 8.20
N LYS A 600 -27.62 3.30 7.86
CA LYS A 600 -28.07 3.59 6.50
C LYS A 600 -26.92 3.54 5.50
N SER A 601 -25.79 4.18 5.82
CA SER A 601 -24.58 4.19 4.99
C SER A 601 -24.03 2.79 4.79
N SER A 602 -24.00 1.95 5.84
CA SER A 602 -23.47 0.58 5.72
C SER A 602 -24.22 -0.23 4.67
N LYS A 603 -25.54 -0.08 4.53
CA LYS A 603 -26.37 -0.77 3.53
C LYS A 603 -26.10 -0.30 2.09
N GLU A 604 -25.63 0.93 1.92
CA GLU A 604 -25.24 1.45 0.61
C GLU A 604 -23.82 1.02 0.20
N TYR A 605 -22.92 0.88 1.19
CA TYR A 605 -21.56 0.37 0.97
C TYR A 605 -21.52 -1.16 0.83
N LEU A 606 -22.39 -1.89 1.54
CA LEU A 606 -22.39 -3.35 1.64
C LEU A 606 -23.76 -3.90 1.25
N ALA A 607 -23.88 -4.38 0.02
CA ALA A 607 -25.01 -5.20 -0.38
C ALA A 607 -24.99 -6.55 0.36
N TYR A 608 -26.14 -7.16 0.58
CA TYR A 608 -26.24 -8.50 1.14
C TYR A 608 -25.41 -8.71 2.42
N GLN A 609 -25.54 -7.81 3.41
CA GLN A 609 -24.82 -7.92 4.69
C GLN A 609 -24.97 -9.34 5.29
N ASN A 610 -23.87 -9.90 5.78
CA ASN A 610 -23.75 -11.28 6.28
C ASN A 610 -24.01 -12.39 5.24
N ASN A 611 -24.04 -12.07 3.96
CA ASN A 611 -24.28 -13.04 2.88
C ASN A 611 -23.37 -12.83 1.66
N GLY A 612 -22.32 -12.03 1.79
CA GLY A 612 -21.37 -11.72 0.71
C GLY A 612 -20.64 -12.95 0.21
N SER A 613 -20.26 -13.85 1.11
CA SER A 613 -19.59 -15.12 0.76
C SER A 613 -20.46 -16.03 -0.09
N ASN A 614 -21.72 -16.22 0.28
CA ASN A 614 -22.68 -17.02 -0.51
C ASN A 614 -22.96 -16.38 -1.87
N LYS A 615 -23.06 -15.05 -1.92
CA LYS A 615 -23.24 -14.33 -3.20
C LYS A 615 -22.03 -14.44 -4.10
N LEU A 616 -20.81 -14.43 -3.53
CA LEU A 616 -19.59 -14.68 -4.28
C LEU A 616 -19.56 -16.09 -4.87
N ILE A 617 -19.89 -17.11 -4.09
CA ILE A 617 -19.95 -18.51 -4.56
C ILE A 617 -21.03 -18.66 -5.63
N ALA A 618 -22.25 -18.17 -5.41
CA ALA A 618 -23.34 -18.24 -6.37
C ALA A 618 -23.00 -17.56 -7.71
N PHE A 619 -22.35 -16.39 -7.66
CA PHE A 619 -21.87 -15.72 -8.87
C PHE A 619 -20.86 -16.59 -9.64
N LEU A 620 -19.92 -17.22 -8.93
CA LEU A 620 -18.92 -18.10 -9.57
C LEU A 620 -19.57 -19.35 -10.17
N GLU A 621 -20.56 -19.95 -9.49
CA GLU A 621 -21.31 -21.09 -10.01
C GLU A 621 -22.08 -20.73 -11.29
N GLU A 622 -22.69 -19.54 -11.32
CA GLU A 622 -23.38 -19.03 -12.52
C GLU A 622 -22.41 -18.74 -13.67
N LEU A 623 -21.25 -18.17 -13.35
CA LEU A 623 -20.22 -17.79 -14.33
C LEU A 623 -19.64 -19.00 -15.09
N VAL A 624 -19.53 -20.15 -14.42
CA VAL A 624 -18.81 -21.32 -14.98
C VAL A 624 -19.76 -22.40 -15.51
N ASN A 625 -21.06 -22.26 -15.31
CA ASN A 625 -22.08 -23.13 -15.92
C ASN A 625 -22.36 -22.72 -17.37
#